data_6e9f1c9afcc3a907f79c7f70a23c7a43
#
_entry.id   6e9f1c9afcc3a907f79c7f70a23c7a43
#
_cell.length_a   1.000
_cell.length_b   1.000
_cell.length_c   1.000
_cell.angle_alpha   90.00
_cell.angle_beta   90.00
_cell.angle_gamma   90.00
#
_symmetry.space_group_name_H-M   'P 1'
#
loop_
_entity.id
_entity.type
_entity.pdbx_description
1 polymer ?
#
loop_
_entity_poly.entity_id
_entity_poly.type
_entity_poly.pdbx_seq_one_letter_code
_entity_poly.pdbx_strand_id
1 'polypeptide(L)'
;MGIIEDTMTENRYDSPVGRICYWVHRVSVEDNPSAPWLIFLPGLTADHTMFEAQIARFQDTCNCLVWDAPAHGKSRPASLHFTLADMAQYLHHILIGEQIQQHILIGQSMGGYLAQQYMALYPGETAGFISIDSAPLENMYYAAWELFCVKHTEGMYRSIPWNSLVQLSAAGNAETAHGRAQMRDMMIGYTRDEFCHLAGYGFRMLAEAIEACAHVSPMCPVLLLCGEHDRTGFVKRYNKAWTKHTGYPLVWIPKAGHNANVDNPHAVNAQIAHFLKFVEK
;
A
#
# COMPACT_ATOMS: atom_id res chain seq x y z
N MET A 1 -20.99 -3.40 -8.82
CA MET A 1 -20.56 -3.34 -7.42
C MET A 1 -19.34 -4.23 -7.34
N GLY A 2 -18.28 -3.79 -6.66
CA GLY A 2 -17.08 -4.58 -6.51
C GLY A 2 -17.24 -5.64 -5.43
N ILE A 3 -16.33 -6.61 -5.39
CA ILE A 3 -16.41 -7.72 -4.42
C ILE A 3 -16.31 -7.21 -2.97
N ILE A 4 -15.56 -6.13 -2.74
CA ILE A 4 -15.38 -5.55 -1.41
C ILE A 4 -16.69 -4.98 -0.88
N GLU A 5 -17.42 -4.22 -1.69
CA GLU A 5 -18.71 -3.64 -1.30
C GLU A 5 -19.79 -4.71 -1.05
N ASP A 6 -19.68 -5.88 -1.70
CA ASP A 6 -20.65 -6.96 -1.56
C ASP A 6 -20.36 -7.88 -0.38
N THR A 7 -19.10 -8.02 0.06
CA THR A 7 -18.67 -9.03 1.05
C THR A 7 -18.07 -8.47 2.33
N MET A 8 -17.72 -7.18 2.38
CA MET A 8 -17.11 -6.53 3.53
C MET A 8 -18.02 -5.45 4.12
N THR A 9 -17.89 -5.22 5.41
CA THR A 9 -18.61 -4.13 6.10
C THR A 9 -17.81 -2.83 6.00
N GLU A 10 -18.42 -1.78 5.42
CA GLU A 10 -17.84 -0.43 5.41
C GLU A 10 -17.93 0.20 6.81
N ASN A 11 -16.82 0.68 7.30
CA ASN A 11 -16.67 1.37 8.57
C ASN A 11 -15.97 2.73 8.37
N ARG A 12 -15.96 3.55 9.42
CA ARG A 12 -15.44 4.93 9.36
C ARG A 12 -14.72 5.27 10.66
N TYR A 13 -13.58 5.95 10.50
CA TYR A 13 -12.82 6.53 11.59
C TYR A 13 -12.72 8.04 11.39
N ASP A 14 -13.17 8.82 12.37
CA ASP A 14 -13.07 10.28 12.34
C ASP A 14 -11.69 10.71 12.83
N SER A 15 -10.81 11.06 11.89
CA SER A 15 -9.46 11.54 12.15
C SER A 15 -9.42 13.07 12.21
N PRO A 16 -8.34 13.68 12.76
CA PRO A 16 -8.18 15.14 12.76
C PRO A 16 -8.17 15.79 11.37
N VAL A 17 -7.88 15.02 10.31
CA VAL A 17 -7.78 15.52 8.93
C VAL A 17 -9.00 15.24 8.09
N GLY A 18 -9.95 14.49 8.61
CA GLY A 18 -11.17 14.09 7.93
C GLY A 18 -11.53 12.63 8.21
N ARG A 19 -12.64 12.20 7.63
CA ARG A 19 -13.13 10.83 7.78
C ARG A 19 -12.29 9.86 6.97
N ILE A 20 -11.90 8.75 7.59
CA ILE A 20 -11.21 7.63 6.95
C ILE A 20 -12.20 6.47 6.81
N CYS A 21 -12.40 5.99 5.59
CA CYS A 21 -13.23 4.84 5.28
C CYS A 21 -12.36 3.58 5.22
N TYR A 22 -12.87 2.48 5.76
CA TYR A 22 -12.24 1.18 5.70
C TYR A 22 -13.29 0.07 5.71
N TRP A 23 -12.90 -1.09 5.21
CA TRP A 23 -13.77 -2.26 5.09
C TRP A 23 -13.19 -3.43 5.87
N VAL A 24 -14.08 -4.15 6.55
CA VAL A 24 -13.72 -5.29 7.38
C VAL A 24 -14.52 -6.51 6.96
N HIS A 25 -13.84 -7.61 6.79
CA HIS A 25 -14.42 -8.95 6.69
C HIS A 25 -13.88 -9.82 7.81
N ARG A 26 -14.77 -10.57 8.48
CA ARG A 26 -14.40 -11.53 9.53
C ARG A 26 -14.87 -12.91 9.13
N VAL A 27 -13.96 -13.86 9.15
CA VAL A 27 -14.31 -15.29 9.06
C VAL A 27 -15.14 -15.67 10.29
N SER A 28 -16.13 -16.54 10.12
CA SER A 28 -16.90 -17.05 11.27
C SER A 28 -15.96 -17.69 12.30
N VAL A 29 -16.15 -17.36 13.57
CA VAL A 29 -15.40 -17.94 14.69
C VAL A 29 -15.63 -19.45 14.78
N GLU A 30 -16.81 -19.93 14.37
CA GLU A 30 -17.14 -21.35 14.33
C GLU A 30 -16.31 -22.09 13.26
N ASP A 31 -16.04 -21.43 12.11
CA ASP A 31 -15.29 -22.02 11.01
C ASP A 31 -13.77 -21.95 11.25
N ASN A 32 -13.25 -20.82 11.74
CA ASN A 32 -11.84 -20.62 12.04
C ASN A 32 -11.61 -19.59 13.15
N PRO A 33 -11.56 -20.01 14.42
CA PRO A 33 -11.38 -19.10 15.55
C PRO A 33 -10.02 -18.40 15.58
N SER A 34 -9.03 -18.93 14.87
CA SER A 34 -7.66 -18.39 14.78
C SER A 34 -7.33 -17.81 13.41
N ALA A 35 -8.34 -17.45 12.61
CA ALA A 35 -8.12 -16.86 11.29
C ALA A 35 -7.19 -15.64 11.37
N PRO A 36 -6.06 -15.62 10.62
CA PRO A 36 -5.12 -14.51 10.66
C PRO A 36 -5.74 -13.25 10.07
N TRP A 37 -5.28 -12.08 10.56
CA TRP A 37 -5.68 -10.78 10.01
C TRP A 37 -4.74 -10.35 8.90
N LEU A 38 -5.29 -10.04 7.74
CA LEU A 38 -4.60 -9.41 6.61
C LEU A 38 -5.04 -7.96 6.50
N ILE A 39 -4.09 -7.04 6.62
CA ILE A 39 -4.33 -5.60 6.52
C ILE A 39 -3.75 -5.10 5.19
N PHE A 40 -4.62 -4.73 4.27
CA PHE A 40 -4.25 -4.29 2.94
C PHE A 40 -4.12 -2.76 2.87
N LEU A 41 -2.96 -2.28 2.46
CA LEU A 41 -2.60 -0.87 2.43
C LEU A 41 -2.30 -0.44 0.99
N PRO A 42 -3.25 0.25 0.31
CA PRO A 42 -3.07 0.73 -1.06
C PRO A 42 -1.97 1.79 -1.19
N GLY A 43 -1.50 1.95 -2.42
CA GLY A 43 -0.52 2.95 -2.81
C GLY A 43 -1.07 4.38 -2.88
N LEU A 44 -0.18 5.32 -3.17
CA LEU A 44 -0.53 6.72 -3.36
C LEU A 44 -1.50 6.88 -4.55
N THR A 45 -2.57 7.63 -4.35
CA THR A 45 -3.68 7.88 -5.28
C THR A 45 -4.54 6.66 -5.65
N ALA A 46 -4.26 5.50 -5.06
CA ALA A 46 -5.07 4.31 -5.18
C ALA A 46 -6.13 4.23 -4.06
N ASP A 47 -7.08 3.33 -4.20
CA ASP A 47 -8.13 3.07 -3.22
C ASP A 47 -8.24 1.56 -2.89
N HIS A 48 -9.18 1.21 -2.01
CA HIS A 48 -9.43 -0.16 -1.55
C HIS A 48 -9.63 -1.18 -2.70
N THR A 49 -10.18 -0.77 -3.83
CA THR A 49 -10.46 -1.68 -4.97
C THR A 49 -9.19 -2.30 -5.56
N MET A 50 -8.03 -1.70 -5.29
CA MET A 50 -6.73 -2.26 -5.71
C MET A 50 -6.49 -3.69 -5.18
N PHE A 51 -7.09 -4.06 -4.05
CA PHE A 51 -6.90 -5.36 -3.41
C PHE A 51 -8.07 -6.34 -3.57
N GLU A 52 -9.03 -6.06 -4.46
CA GLU A 52 -10.19 -6.94 -4.69
C GLU A 52 -9.81 -8.40 -4.95
N ALA A 53 -8.79 -8.65 -5.78
CA ALA A 53 -8.37 -10.00 -6.12
C ALA A 53 -7.69 -10.74 -4.95
N GLN A 54 -7.05 -10.02 -4.04
CA GLN A 54 -6.48 -10.57 -2.81
C GLN A 54 -7.58 -10.88 -1.81
N ILE A 55 -8.49 -9.94 -1.58
CA ILE A 55 -9.63 -10.12 -0.67
C ILE A 55 -10.49 -11.29 -1.11
N ALA A 56 -10.87 -11.34 -2.40
CA ALA A 56 -11.61 -12.46 -2.98
C ALA A 56 -10.95 -13.82 -2.74
N ARG A 57 -9.60 -13.86 -2.73
CA ARG A 57 -8.85 -15.10 -2.52
C ARG A 57 -8.77 -15.53 -1.07
N PHE A 58 -8.71 -14.60 -0.14
CA PHE A 58 -8.39 -14.89 1.26
C PHE A 58 -9.57 -14.74 2.23
N GLN A 59 -10.67 -14.11 1.86
CA GLN A 59 -11.81 -13.85 2.73
C GLN A 59 -12.44 -15.09 3.37
N ASP A 60 -12.35 -16.27 2.73
CA ASP A 60 -12.91 -17.51 3.29
C ASP A 60 -12.03 -18.13 4.38
N THR A 61 -10.77 -17.71 4.50
CA THR A 61 -9.79 -18.31 5.42
C THR A 61 -9.09 -17.32 6.33
N CYS A 62 -9.16 -16.04 6.02
CA CYS A 62 -8.49 -14.97 6.75
C CYS A 62 -9.48 -13.82 7.04
N ASN A 63 -9.33 -13.18 8.18
CA ASN A 63 -9.93 -11.88 8.41
C ASN A 63 -9.22 -10.84 7.55
N CYS A 64 -9.97 -9.94 6.94
CA CYS A 64 -9.42 -8.92 6.04
C CYS A 64 -9.84 -7.53 6.47
N LEU A 65 -8.89 -6.59 6.42
CA LEU A 65 -9.15 -5.16 6.50
C LEU A 65 -8.45 -4.48 5.32
N VAL A 66 -9.16 -3.61 4.64
CA VAL A 66 -8.61 -2.68 3.64
C VAL A 66 -9.13 -1.28 3.93
N TRP A 67 -8.35 -0.26 3.64
CA TRP A 67 -8.75 1.11 3.88
C TRP A 67 -8.52 2.00 2.65
N ASP A 68 -9.21 3.11 2.63
CA ASP A 68 -8.81 4.26 1.83
C ASP A 68 -8.00 5.20 2.72
N ALA A 69 -6.74 5.42 2.38
CA ALA A 69 -5.89 6.33 3.13
C ALA A 69 -6.48 7.76 3.19
N PRO A 70 -6.09 8.63 4.13
CA PRO A 70 -6.56 10.02 4.16
C PRO A 70 -6.43 10.70 2.79
N ALA A 71 -7.48 11.35 2.32
CA ALA A 71 -7.61 11.99 1.02
C ALA A 71 -7.63 11.03 -0.20
N HIS A 72 -7.80 9.73 0.00
CA HIS A 72 -7.94 8.73 -1.07
C HIS A 72 -9.37 8.16 -1.11
N GLY A 73 -9.79 7.65 -2.26
CA GLY A 73 -11.05 6.93 -2.46
C GLY A 73 -12.24 7.57 -1.75
N LYS A 74 -12.94 6.81 -0.89
CA LYS A 74 -14.08 7.29 -0.08
C LYS A 74 -13.66 8.09 1.17
N SER A 75 -12.36 8.16 1.50
CA SER A 75 -11.81 9.02 2.55
C SER A 75 -11.62 10.47 2.09
N ARG A 76 -12.33 10.89 1.05
CA ARG A 76 -12.37 12.27 0.55
C ARG A 76 -13.70 12.95 0.92
N PRO A 77 -13.70 14.29 1.15
CA PRO A 77 -12.52 15.14 1.22
C PRO A 77 -11.76 14.99 2.53
N ALA A 78 -10.45 15.28 2.52
CA ALA A 78 -9.62 15.36 3.71
C ALA A 78 -8.58 16.48 3.58
N SER A 79 -8.17 17.04 4.72
CA SER A 79 -7.09 18.02 4.76
C SER A 79 -5.74 17.35 4.55
N LEU A 80 -4.86 17.95 3.72
CA LEU A 80 -3.50 17.46 3.49
C LEU A 80 -2.52 18.02 4.55
N HIS A 81 -2.82 17.77 5.83
CA HIS A 81 -1.99 18.14 6.97
C HIS A 81 -1.70 16.91 7.84
N PHE A 82 -1.07 15.90 7.24
CA PHE A 82 -0.70 14.67 7.92
C PHE A 82 0.66 14.16 7.43
N THR A 83 1.39 13.52 8.29
CA THR A 83 2.65 12.83 7.99
C THR A 83 2.41 11.33 7.79
N LEU A 84 3.43 10.62 7.33
CA LEU A 84 3.38 9.15 7.28
C LEU A 84 3.20 8.54 8.68
N ALA A 85 3.78 9.18 9.71
CA ALA A 85 3.60 8.79 11.11
C ALA A 85 2.16 8.99 11.58
N ASP A 86 1.50 10.09 11.21
CA ASP A 86 0.08 10.32 11.53
C ASP A 86 -0.80 9.24 10.86
N MET A 87 -0.52 8.89 9.60
CA MET A 87 -1.22 7.79 8.92
C MET A 87 -1.06 6.47 9.66
N ALA A 88 0.14 6.16 10.16
CA ALA A 88 0.38 4.96 10.95
C ALA A 88 -0.39 5.00 12.29
N GLN A 89 -0.51 6.15 12.93
CA GLN A 89 -1.33 6.32 14.13
C GLN A 89 -2.84 6.15 13.83
N TYR A 90 -3.33 6.68 12.72
CA TYR A 90 -4.74 6.48 12.33
C TYR A 90 -5.04 5.00 12.07
N LEU A 91 -4.14 4.30 11.37
CA LEU A 91 -4.26 2.86 11.18
C LEU A 91 -4.26 2.11 12.51
N HIS A 92 -3.36 2.45 13.44
CA HIS A 92 -3.32 1.85 14.76
C HIS A 92 -4.62 2.05 15.54
N HIS A 93 -5.19 3.26 15.54
CA HIS A 93 -6.48 3.52 16.18
C HIS A 93 -7.62 2.70 15.56
N ILE A 94 -7.62 2.52 14.24
CA ILE A 94 -8.58 1.65 13.55
C ILE A 94 -8.40 0.21 14.02
N LEU A 95 -7.18 -0.32 14.04
CA LEU A 95 -6.90 -1.70 14.46
C LEU A 95 -7.29 -1.95 15.93
N ILE A 96 -7.01 -1.01 16.82
CA ILE A 96 -7.48 -1.07 18.23
C ILE A 96 -9.01 -1.07 18.29
N GLY A 97 -9.66 -0.17 17.56
CA GLY A 97 -11.14 -0.07 17.53
C GLY A 97 -11.79 -1.36 17.03
N GLU A 98 -11.16 -2.05 16.09
CA GLU A 98 -11.57 -3.36 15.58
C GLU A 98 -11.07 -4.54 16.44
N GLN A 99 -10.36 -4.30 17.55
CA GLN A 99 -9.79 -5.31 18.44
C GLN A 99 -8.80 -6.25 17.74
N ILE A 100 -8.05 -5.74 16.76
CA ILE A 100 -7.04 -6.47 16.00
C ILE A 100 -5.68 -6.28 16.69
N GLN A 101 -5.19 -7.33 17.34
CA GLN A 101 -3.93 -7.27 18.11
C GLN A 101 -2.72 -7.74 17.28
N GLN A 102 -2.86 -8.90 16.61
CA GLN A 102 -1.82 -9.45 15.74
C GLN A 102 -2.32 -9.48 14.30
N HIS A 103 -1.49 -9.00 13.38
CA HIS A 103 -1.89 -8.86 11.99
C HIS A 103 -0.70 -8.94 11.03
N ILE A 104 -0.99 -9.22 9.78
CA ILE A 104 -0.01 -9.21 8.69
C ILE A 104 -0.29 -7.97 7.83
N LEU A 105 0.71 -7.09 7.73
CA LEU A 105 0.63 -5.91 6.87
C LEU A 105 1.00 -6.27 5.43
N ILE A 106 0.15 -5.91 4.48
CA ILE A 106 0.37 -6.11 3.05
C ILE A 106 0.25 -4.75 2.38
N GLY A 107 1.39 -4.13 2.08
CA GLY A 107 1.46 -2.77 1.57
C GLY A 107 1.96 -2.69 0.14
N GLN A 108 1.18 -2.05 -0.74
CA GLN A 108 1.61 -1.74 -2.10
C GLN A 108 2.15 -0.31 -2.16
N SER A 109 3.33 -0.10 -2.77
CA SER A 109 3.93 1.23 -2.96
C SER A 109 3.94 2.06 -1.67
N MET A 110 3.23 3.19 -1.59
CA MET A 110 3.08 4.00 -0.38
C MET A 110 2.61 3.18 0.83
N GLY A 111 1.72 2.19 0.61
CA GLY A 111 1.26 1.31 1.67
C GLY A 111 2.37 0.48 2.31
N GLY A 112 3.42 0.13 1.56
CA GLY A 112 4.61 -0.56 2.09
C GLY A 112 5.51 0.35 2.94
N TYR A 113 5.61 1.64 2.60
CA TYR A 113 6.28 2.63 3.46
C TYR A 113 5.49 2.87 4.76
N LEU A 114 4.15 2.94 4.63
CA LEU A 114 3.27 3.06 5.79
C LEU A 114 3.40 1.87 6.74
N ALA A 115 3.45 0.64 6.20
CA ALA A 115 3.66 -0.56 7.01
C ALA A 115 4.99 -0.51 7.79
N GLN A 116 6.07 -0.04 7.16
CA GLN A 116 7.35 0.14 7.82
C GLN A 116 7.28 1.22 8.92
N GLN A 117 6.62 2.34 8.65
CA GLN A 117 6.40 3.39 9.66
C GLN A 117 5.55 2.88 10.83
N TYR A 118 4.51 2.07 10.56
CA TYR A 118 3.70 1.42 11.58
C TYR A 118 4.53 0.51 12.47
N MET A 119 5.33 -0.38 11.89
CA MET A 119 6.21 -1.29 12.64
C MET A 119 7.27 -0.56 13.47
N ALA A 120 7.74 0.60 13.01
CA ALA A 120 8.67 1.43 13.76
C ALA A 120 8.01 2.08 14.99
N LEU A 121 6.74 2.48 14.91
CA LEU A 121 5.98 3.11 15.99
C LEU A 121 5.39 2.08 16.98
N TYR A 122 4.99 0.91 16.48
CA TYR A 122 4.29 -0.13 17.23
C TYR A 122 5.01 -1.49 17.09
N PRO A 123 6.22 -1.62 17.66
CA PRO A 123 7.01 -2.84 17.54
C PRO A 123 6.31 -4.02 18.23
N GLY A 124 6.32 -5.18 17.56
CA GLY A 124 5.76 -6.43 18.09
C GLY A 124 4.27 -6.67 17.80
N GLU A 125 3.53 -5.69 17.26
CA GLU A 125 2.11 -5.88 16.91
C GLU A 125 1.93 -6.57 15.55
N THR A 126 2.93 -6.48 14.66
CA THR A 126 2.89 -7.07 13.33
C THR A 126 3.48 -8.47 13.34
N ALA A 127 2.69 -9.47 12.96
CA ALA A 127 3.11 -10.86 12.84
C ALA A 127 3.86 -11.17 11.53
N GLY A 128 3.68 -10.35 10.50
CA GLY A 128 4.36 -10.48 9.21
C GLY A 128 4.17 -9.26 8.33
N PHE A 129 5.13 -9.00 7.45
CA PHE A 129 5.07 -7.90 6.49
C PHE A 129 5.34 -8.37 5.06
N ILE A 130 4.43 -8.03 4.15
CA ILE A 130 4.59 -8.22 2.71
C ILE A 130 4.62 -6.87 2.02
N SER A 131 5.74 -6.55 1.40
CA SER A 131 5.95 -5.36 0.59
C SER A 131 5.67 -5.69 -0.88
N ILE A 132 4.77 -4.97 -1.53
CA ILE A 132 4.46 -5.13 -2.97
C ILE A 132 4.86 -3.85 -3.69
N ASP A 133 5.81 -3.93 -4.60
CA ASP A 133 6.29 -2.79 -5.40
C ASP A 133 6.59 -1.53 -4.57
N SER A 134 7.00 -1.71 -3.32
CA SER A 134 7.44 -0.65 -2.42
C SER A 134 8.96 -0.65 -2.31
N ALA A 135 9.50 0.17 -1.42
CA ALA A 135 10.93 0.27 -1.20
C ALA A 135 11.22 0.51 0.30
N PRO A 136 12.48 0.36 0.76
CA PRO A 136 12.82 0.59 2.16
C PRO A 136 12.56 2.04 2.57
N LEU A 137 12.07 2.24 3.80
CA LEU A 137 11.85 3.58 4.36
C LEU A 137 13.17 4.26 4.80
N GLU A 138 14.22 3.49 5.02
CA GLU A 138 15.50 3.99 5.53
C GLU A 138 16.23 4.86 4.52
N ASN A 139 16.76 6.00 4.97
CA ASN A 139 17.43 7.00 4.14
C ASN A 139 18.71 6.50 3.45
N MET A 140 19.39 5.50 4.02
CA MET A 140 20.63 4.94 3.50
C MET A 140 20.54 4.37 2.07
N TYR A 141 19.35 4.05 1.61
CA TYR A 141 19.12 3.50 0.26
C TYR A 141 18.99 4.57 -0.83
N TYR A 142 18.87 5.85 -0.46
CA TYR A 142 18.52 6.95 -1.36
C TYR A 142 19.64 7.97 -1.47
N ALA A 143 19.87 8.47 -2.68
CA ALA A 143 20.70 9.64 -2.86
C ALA A 143 19.87 10.92 -2.61
N ALA A 144 20.51 11.96 -2.05
CA ALA A 144 19.82 13.21 -1.72
C ALA A 144 19.11 13.86 -2.94
N TRP A 145 19.71 13.76 -4.13
CA TRP A 145 19.10 14.30 -5.36
C TRP A 145 17.81 13.55 -5.76
N GLU A 146 17.71 12.24 -5.47
CA GLU A 146 16.51 11.44 -5.75
C GLU A 146 15.34 11.93 -4.88
N LEU A 147 15.58 12.13 -3.59
CA LEU A 147 14.58 12.67 -2.66
C LEU A 147 14.19 14.10 -3.02
N PHE A 148 15.16 14.92 -3.45
CA PHE A 148 14.87 16.26 -3.96
C PHE A 148 13.92 16.20 -5.17
N CYS A 149 14.17 15.34 -6.14
CA CYS A 149 13.28 15.18 -7.31
C CYS A 149 11.88 14.72 -6.90
N VAL A 150 11.78 13.76 -5.99
CA VAL A 150 10.51 13.24 -5.49
C VAL A 150 9.69 14.35 -4.80
N LYS A 151 10.32 15.23 -4.01
CA LYS A 151 9.64 16.36 -3.35
C LYS A 151 9.03 17.39 -4.33
N HIS A 152 9.52 17.43 -5.56
CA HIS A 152 9.12 18.46 -6.54
C HIS A 152 8.24 17.92 -7.67
N THR A 153 7.62 16.75 -7.51
CA THR A 153 6.81 16.09 -8.53
C THR A 153 5.50 16.80 -8.86
N GLU A 154 4.92 17.59 -7.95
CA GLU A 154 3.65 18.29 -8.19
C GLU A 154 3.71 19.20 -9.43
N GLY A 155 4.77 19.99 -9.57
CA GLY A 155 4.95 20.88 -10.72
C GLY A 155 5.03 20.11 -12.04
N MET A 156 5.68 18.93 -12.03
CA MET A 156 5.75 18.05 -13.18
C MET A 156 4.36 17.54 -13.56
N TYR A 157 3.58 17.03 -12.61
CA TYR A 157 2.21 16.54 -12.88
C TYR A 157 1.31 17.66 -13.41
N ARG A 158 1.39 18.87 -12.83
CA ARG A 158 0.63 20.03 -13.29
C ARG A 158 1.02 20.51 -14.68
N SER A 159 2.21 20.23 -15.18
CA SER A 159 2.64 20.59 -16.53
C SER A 159 2.05 19.68 -17.63
N ILE A 160 1.54 18.51 -17.29
CA ILE A 160 1.02 17.52 -18.24
C ILE A 160 -0.50 17.73 -18.39
N PRO A 161 -1.06 17.77 -19.61
CA PRO A 161 -2.51 17.78 -19.83
C PRO A 161 -3.19 16.57 -19.18
N TRP A 162 -4.36 16.79 -18.55
CA TRP A 162 -5.00 15.76 -17.72
C TRP A 162 -5.18 14.40 -18.40
N ASN A 163 -5.73 14.37 -19.62
CA ASN A 163 -5.95 13.14 -20.35
C ASN A 163 -4.62 12.39 -20.62
N SER A 164 -3.55 13.13 -20.91
CA SER A 164 -2.21 12.55 -21.12
C SER A 164 -1.64 12.02 -19.79
N LEU A 165 -1.81 12.76 -18.70
CA LEU A 165 -1.37 12.35 -17.36
C LEU A 165 -2.05 11.03 -16.95
N VAL A 166 -3.36 10.90 -17.13
CA VAL A 166 -4.12 9.68 -16.85
C VAL A 166 -3.58 8.49 -17.65
N GLN A 167 -3.33 8.67 -18.96
CA GLN A 167 -2.80 7.59 -19.81
C GLN A 167 -1.37 7.20 -19.46
N LEU A 168 -0.50 8.18 -19.23
CA LEU A 168 0.90 7.94 -18.85
C LEU A 168 1.00 7.26 -17.49
N SER A 169 0.22 7.71 -16.51
CA SER A 169 0.20 7.09 -15.18
C SER A 169 -0.31 5.65 -15.24
N ALA A 170 -1.38 5.39 -15.96
CA ALA A 170 -1.89 4.03 -16.14
C ALA A 170 -0.88 3.12 -16.83
N ALA A 171 -0.22 3.60 -17.89
CA ALA A 171 0.80 2.84 -18.63
C ALA A 171 2.09 2.65 -17.83
N GLY A 172 2.43 3.60 -16.95
CA GLY A 172 3.63 3.54 -16.10
C GLY A 172 3.46 2.58 -14.90
N ASN A 173 2.24 2.46 -14.38
CA ASN A 173 1.98 1.67 -13.17
C ASN A 173 1.50 0.23 -13.46
N ALA A 174 0.93 -0.06 -14.63
CA ALA A 174 0.39 -1.39 -14.94
C ALA A 174 0.77 -1.89 -16.33
N GLU A 175 1.03 -3.20 -16.44
CA GLU A 175 1.33 -3.89 -17.68
C GLU A 175 0.06 -4.42 -18.36
N THR A 176 -0.92 -4.87 -17.59
CA THR A 176 -2.14 -5.47 -18.13
C THR A 176 -3.17 -4.42 -18.56
N ALA A 177 -4.05 -4.79 -19.48
CA ALA A 177 -5.18 -3.93 -19.86
C ALA A 177 -6.14 -3.68 -18.69
N HIS A 178 -6.34 -4.69 -17.85
CA HIS A 178 -7.16 -4.61 -16.64
C HIS A 178 -6.54 -3.64 -15.62
N GLY A 179 -5.26 -3.80 -15.28
CA GLY A 179 -4.57 -2.91 -14.33
C GLY A 179 -4.54 -1.45 -14.81
N ARG A 180 -4.32 -1.23 -16.13
CA ARG A 180 -4.39 0.12 -16.71
C ARG A 180 -5.80 0.71 -16.65
N ALA A 181 -6.85 -0.09 -16.86
CA ALA A 181 -8.21 0.37 -16.74
C ALA A 181 -8.53 0.76 -15.30
N GLN A 182 -8.24 -0.10 -14.33
CA GLN A 182 -8.46 0.17 -12.91
C GLN A 182 -7.70 1.43 -12.46
N MET A 183 -6.43 1.60 -12.85
CA MET A 183 -5.68 2.82 -12.53
C MET A 183 -6.33 4.08 -13.11
N ARG A 184 -6.83 4.03 -14.36
CA ARG A 184 -7.57 5.16 -14.96
C ARG A 184 -8.85 5.46 -14.18
N ASP A 185 -9.61 4.43 -13.81
CA ASP A 185 -10.87 4.59 -13.08
C ASP A 185 -10.65 5.23 -11.71
N MET A 186 -9.62 4.81 -10.97
CA MET A 186 -9.22 5.48 -9.73
C MET A 186 -8.83 6.94 -9.96
N MET A 187 -8.04 7.24 -11.01
CA MET A 187 -7.60 8.61 -11.31
C MET A 187 -8.73 9.54 -11.73
N ILE A 188 -9.66 9.09 -12.59
CA ILE A 188 -10.77 9.94 -13.04
C ILE A 188 -11.80 10.23 -11.94
N GLY A 189 -11.74 9.52 -10.83
CA GLY A 189 -12.47 9.84 -9.61
C GLY A 189 -11.98 11.13 -8.93
N TYR A 190 -10.83 11.68 -9.31
CA TYR A 190 -10.30 12.98 -8.87
C TYR A 190 -10.49 14.05 -9.94
N THR A 191 -10.60 15.30 -9.53
CA THR A 191 -10.28 16.40 -10.42
C THR A 191 -8.76 16.45 -10.67
N ARG A 192 -8.35 17.10 -11.76
CA ARG A 192 -6.90 17.28 -12.04
C ARG A 192 -6.16 17.93 -10.88
N ASP A 193 -6.76 18.97 -10.29
CA ASP A 193 -6.12 19.72 -9.22
C ASP A 193 -6.01 18.90 -7.94
N GLU A 194 -7.04 18.17 -7.56
CA GLU A 194 -7.01 17.24 -6.43
C GLU A 194 -5.94 16.18 -6.62
N PHE A 195 -5.90 15.54 -7.79
CA PHE A 195 -4.91 14.49 -8.08
C PHE A 195 -3.47 15.03 -8.01
N CYS A 196 -3.18 16.13 -8.73
CA CYS A 196 -1.83 16.68 -8.75
C CYS A 196 -1.38 17.16 -7.36
N HIS A 197 -2.30 17.73 -6.58
CA HIS A 197 -2.00 18.21 -5.23
C HIS A 197 -1.77 17.02 -4.28
N LEU A 198 -2.66 16.02 -4.29
CA LEU A 198 -2.50 14.80 -3.47
C LEU A 198 -1.23 14.04 -3.82
N ALA A 199 -0.96 13.81 -5.12
CA ALA A 199 0.25 13.13 -5.57
C ALA A 199 1.51 13.88 -5.15
N GLY A 200 1.55 15.20 -5.39
CA GLY A 200 2.69 16.02 -4.98
C GLY A 200 2.90 16.06 -3.48
N TYR A 201 1.81 16.19 -2.71
CA TYR A 201 1.84 16.13 -1.26
C TYR A 201 2.36 14.77 -0.76
N GLY A 202 1.81 13.68 -1.27
CA GLY A 202 2.18 12.33 -0.88
C GLY A 202 3.65 12.01 -1.17
N PHE A 203 4.16 12.37 -2.34
CA PHE A 203 5.58 12.18 -2.66
C PHE A 203 6.50 13.01 -1.77
N ARG A 204 6.13 14.25 -1.45
CA ARG A 204 6.88 15.08 -0.50
C ARG A 204 6.89 14.46 0.89
N MET A 205 5.72 14.06 1.40
CA MET A 205 5.56 13.37 2.68
C MET A 205 6.42 12.10 2.77
N LEU A 206 6.42 11.27 1.72
CA LEU A 206 7.26 10.07 1.65
C LEU A 206 8.75 10.43 1.69
N ALA A 207 9.19 11.41 0.92
CA ALA A 207 10.59 11.84 0.91
C ALA A 207 11.02 12.40 2.28
N GLU A 208 10.17 13.16 2.95
CA GLU A 208 10.43 13.68 4.31
C GLU A 208 10.50 12.53 5.33
N ALA A 209 9.61 11.54 5.23
CA ALA A 209 9.63 10.36 6.08
C ALA A 209 10.92 9.53 5.87
N ILE A 210 11.35 9.35 4.62
CA ILE A 210 12.61 8.67 4.28
C ILE A 210 13.81 9.44 4.86
N GLU A 211 13.87 10.75 4.69
CA GLU A 211 14.98 11.56 5.22
C GLU A 211 15.08 11.49 6.75
N ALA A 212 13.93 11.42 7.44
CA ALA A 212 13.87 11.31 8.88
C ALA A 212 14.17 9.90 9.41
N CYS A 213 14.05 8.86 8.57
CA CYS A 213 14.19 7.48 8.97
C CYS A 213 15.64 7.00 8.87
N ALA A 214 16.29 6.80 10.00
CA ALA A 214 17.64 6.24 10.05
C ALA A 214 17.63 4.71 9.99
N HIS A 215 16.64 4.05 10.60
CA HIS A 215 16.58 2.59 10.67
C HIS A 215 15.16 2.09 10.96
N VAL A 216 14.79 0.98 10.31
CA VAL A 216 13.58 0.18 10.60
C VAL A 216 13.99 -1.26 10.83
N SER A 217 13.65 -1.80 11.99
CA SER A 217 13.94 -3.20 12.34
C SER A 217 12.64 -3.96 12.58
N PRO A 218 12.02 -4.56 11.54
CA PRO A 218 10.85 -5.40 11.72
C PRO A 218 11.15 -6.57 12.66
N MET A 219 10.27 -6.77 13.65
CA MET A 219 10.36 -7.91 14.59
C MET A 219 9.59 -9.13 14.09
N CYS A 220 9.27 -9.17 12.81
CA CYS A 220 8.47 -10.22 12.16
C CYS A 220 9.12 -10.64 10.84
N PRO A 221 8.72 -11.78 10.26
CA PRO A 221 9.09 -12.16 8.91
C PRO A 221 8.69 -11.08 7.88
N VAL A 222 9.55 -10.89 6.87
CA VAL A 222 9.35 -9.92 5.77
C VAL A 222 9.46 -10.64 4.43
N LEU A 223 8.56 -10.31 3.51
CA LEU A 223 8.59 -10.76 2.11
C LEU A 223 8.51 -9.57 1.17
N LEU A 224 9.42 -9.48 0.22
CA LEU A 224 9.43 -8.45 -0.81
C LEU A 224 8.91 -9.04 -2.13
N LEU A 225 7.88 -8.41 -2.69
CA LEU A 225 7.35 -8.72 -4.02
C LEU A 225 7.56 -7.51 -4.92
N CYS A 226 8.06 -7.73 -6.13
CA CYS A 226 8.29 -6.65 -7.09
C CYS A 226 7.98 -7.11 -8.51
N GLY A 227 7.22 -6.31 -9.26
CA GLY A 227 6.92 -6.58 -10.65
C GLY A 227 8.20 -6.60 -11.51
N GLU A 228 8.34 -7.62 -12.38
CA GLU A 228 9.50 -7.71 -13.29
C GLU A 228 9.61 -6.47 -14.19
N HIS A 229 8.48 -5.90 -14.55
CA HIS A 229 8.38 -4.74 -15.43
C HIS A 229 8.12 -3.42 -14.69
N ASP A 230 8.24 -3.39 -13.36
CA ASP A 230 8.09 -2.14 -12.61
C ASP A 230 9.10 -1.09 -13.11
N ARG A 231 8.57 0.05 -13.55
CA ARG A 231 9.32 1.20 -14.08
C ARG A 231 9.18 2.44 -13.22
N THR A 232 8.52 2.33 -12.07
CA THR A 232 8.29 3.45 -11.15
C THR A 232 9.58 3.81 -10.43
N GLY A 233 10.12 4.95 -10.77
CA GLY A 233 11.38 5.43 -10.20
C GLY A 233 12.48 4.36 -10.21
N PHE A 234 13.06 4.10 -9.04
CA PHE A 234 14.14 3.12 -8.87
C PHE A 234 13.72 1.94 -7.96
N VAL A 235 12.42 1.62 -7.87
CA VAL A 235 11.87 0.59 -6.97
C VAL A 235 12.61 -0.75 -7.10
N LYS A 236 12.87 -1.23 -8.31
CA LYS A 236 13.62 -2.47 -8.54
C LYS A 236 15.06 -2.40 -8.01
N ARG A 237 15.72 -1.26 -8.14
CA ARG A 237 17.08 -1.06 -7.60
C ARG A 237 17.06 -1.07 -6.09
N TYR A 238 16.09 -0.38 -5.48
CA TYR A 238 15.94 -0.35 -4.02
C TYR A 238 15.63 -1.73 -3.46
N ASN A 239 14.74 -2.51 -4.07
CA ASN A 239 14.44 -3.87 -3.63
C ASN A 239 15.66 -4.80 -3.70
N LYS A 240 16.49 -4.69 -4.76
CA LYS A 240 17.78 -5.43 -4.86
C LYS A 240 18.76 -5.03 -3.76
N ALA A 241 18.84 -3.75 -3.43
CA ALA A 241 19.69 -3.27 -2.35
C ALA A 241 19.15 -3.71 -0.97
N TRP A 242 17.84 -3.66 -0.80
CA TRP A 242 17.15 -4.05 0.43
C TRP A 242 17.38 -5.54 0.75
N THR A 243 17.08 -6.44 -0.20
CA THR A 243 17.34 -7.88 0.00
C THR A 243 18.82 -8.19 0.23
N LYS A 244 19.73 -7.48 -0.48
CA LYS A 244 21.18 -7.66 -0.29
C LYS A 244 21.65 -7.26 1.12
N HIS A 245 21.06 -6.20 1.68
CA HIS A 245 21.46 -5.68 3.00
C HIS A 245 20.83 -6.47 4.15
N THR A 246 19.56 -6.84 4.04
CA THR A 246 18.79 -7.44 5.13
C THR A 246 18.65 -8.96 5.04
N GLY A 247 18.85 -9.55 3.86
CA GLY A 247 18.55 -10.96 3.61
C GLY A 247 17.06 -11.27 3.41
N TYR A 248 16.18 -10.27 3.39
CA TYR A 248 14.75 -10.50 3.14
C TYR A 248 14.54 -11.15 1.76
N PRO A 249 13.70 -12.20 1.66
CA PRO A 249 13.39 -12.83 0.39
C PRO A 249 12.72 -11.84 -0.56
N LEU A 250 13.21 -11.78 -1.80
CA LEU A 250 12.67 -10.97 -2.89
C LEU A 250 12.16 -11.88 -4.00
N VAL A 251 10.89 -11.78 -4.33
CA VAL A 251 10.25 -12.52 -5.42
C VAL A 251 9.85 -11.55 -6.53
N TRP A 252 10.32 -11.81 -7.74
CA TRP A 252 9.90 -11.08 -8.93
C TRP A 252 8.57 -11.63 -9.44
N ILE A 253 7.58 -10.75 -9.59
CA ILE A 253 6.27 -11.13 -10.10
C ILE A 253 6.28 -11.01 -11.62
N PRO A 254 6.12 -12.14 -12.33
CA PRO A 254 6.26 -12.16 -13.79
C PRO A 254 5.14 -11.39 -14.47
N LYS A 255 5.48 -10.69 -15.58
CA LYS A 255 4.54 -9.93 -16.42
C LYS A 255 3.75 -8.85 -15.64
N ALA A 256 4.32 -8.28 -14.59
CA ALA A 256 3.70 -7.28 -13.76
C ALA A 256 4.50 -5.98 -13.72
N GLY A 257 3.83 -4.85 -13.73
CA GLY A 257 4.36 -3.51 -13.51
C GLY A 257 4.38 -3.15 -12.03
N HIS A 258 4.20 -1.88 -11.72
CA HIS A 258 4.18 -1.34 -10.34
C HIS A 258 2.94 -1.77 -9.53
N ASN A 259 1.86 -2.15 -10.19
CA ASN A 259 0.66 -2.69 -9.53
C ASN A 259 0.65 -4.23 -9.68
N ALA A 260 1.69 -4.90 -9.17
CA ALA A 260 1.87 -6.34 -9.39
C ALA A 260 0.73 -7.19 -8.83
N ASN A 261 0.08 -6.75 -7.75
CA ASN A 261 -1.09 -7.40 -7.16
C ASN A 261 -2.33 -7.34 -8.06
N VAL A 262 -2.40 -6.37 -8.97
CA VAL A 262 -3.46 -6.23 -9.98
C VAL A 262 -3.07 -6.88 -11.30
N ASP A 263 -1.83 -6.72 -11.74
CA ASP A 263 -1.35 -7.24 -13.01
C ASP A 263 -1.25 -8.78 -13.01
N ASN A 264 -0.80 -9.37 -11.91
CA ASN A 264 -0.70 -10.83 -11.76
C ASN A 264 -1.16 -11.27 -10.36
N PRO A 265 -2.47 -11.14 -10.08
CA PRO A 265 -3.02 -11.48 -8.77
C PRO A 265 -2.79 -12.94 -8.39
N HIS A 266 -2.76 -13.86 -9.37
CA HIS A 266 -2.51 -15.27 -9.11
C HIS A 266 -1.11 -15.51 -8.53
N ALA A 267 -0.07 -14.90 -9.12
CA ALA A 267 1.28 -15.04 -8.62
C ALA A 267 1.45 -14.38 -7.24
N VAL A 268 0.91 -13.16 -7.05
CA VAL A 268 0.95 -12.47 -5.75
C VAL A 268 0.19 -13.26 -4.67
N ASN A 269 -1.01 -13.76 -4.96
CA ASN A 269 -1.80 -14.56 -4.03
C ASN A 269 -1.10 -15.87 -3.64
N ALA A 270 -0.38 -16.50 -4.58
CA ALA A 270 0.42 -17.69 -4.28
C ALA A 270 1.56 -17.38 -3.29
N GLN A 271 2.22 -16.23 -3.41
CA GLN A 271 3.26 -15.79 -2.49
C GLN A 271 2.69 -15.43 -1.12
N ILE A 272 1.56 -14.73 -1.06
CA ILE A 272 0.86 -14.45 0.21
C ILE A 272 0.49 -15.77 0.91
N ALA A 273 -0.13 -16.72 0.20
CA ALA A 273 -0.51 -18.01 0.77
C ALA A 273 0.71 -18.83 1.25
N HIS A 274 1.85 -18.73 0.57
CA HIS A 274 3.09 -19.38 1.02
C HIS A 274 3.63 -18.71 2.30
N PHE A 275 3.60 -17.38 2.36
CA PHE A 275 4.07 -16.61 3.51
C PHE A 275 3.23 -16.88 4.75
N LEU A 276 1.90 -16.99 4.63
CA LEU A 276 1.00 -17.33 5.72
C LEU A 276 1.39 -18.63 6.39
N LYS A 277 1.64 -19.68 5.62
CA LYS A 277 2.11 -20.99 6.14
C LYS A 277 3.44 -20.92 6.87
N PHE A 278 4.25 -19.92 6.62
CA PHE A 278 5.53 -19.70 7.29
C PHE A 278 5.35 -18.97 8.62
N VAL A 279 4.43 -17.99 8.68
CA VAL A 279 4.14 -17.20 9.89
C VAL A 279 3.36 -18.00 10.94
N GLU A 280 2.54 -18.97 10.52
CA GLU A 280 1.74 -19.84 11.42
C GLU A 280 2.56 -20.91 12.16
N LYS A 281 3.85 -21.08 11.84
CA LYS A 281 4.77 -22.04 12.48
C LYS A 281 5.56 -21.42 13.62
#